data_bb0d56b4d330d4f7e395bdefcc181066
#
_entry.id   bb0d56b4d330d4f7e395bdefcc181066
#
_cell.length_a   1.000
_cell.length_b   1.000
_cell.length_c   1.000
_cell.angle_alpha   90.00
_cell.angle_beta   90.00
_cell.angle_gamma   90.00
#
_symmetry.space_group_name_H-M   'P 1'
#
loop_
_entity.id
_entity.type
_entity.pdbx_description
1 polymer ?
#
loop_
_entity_poly.entity_id
_entity_poly.type
_entity_poly.pdbx_seq_one_letter_code
_entity_poly.pdbx_strand_id
1 'polypeptide(L)'
;MTMTPLSVRGIHKLGTFVVDTDISPCLPDGTMATRDRTLGATDQGTAVGSPGQLLASIRSGDATTRAELAAATGLARSTIAQRIDVLMADDLVLEVGEAPSTGGRPPAVLGFNHGAGVVLVADLGATHSRIAVSDLGGNALAEERRDIAIGAGPEDVLSWVEQEFDAMLVSLGRTAADVRGTGIGVPGPVEFAAGRTVHPPIMPGWD
;
A
#
# COMPACT_ATOMS: atom_id res chain seq x y z
N MET A 1 1.09 17.77 -28.19
CA MET A 1 2.06 17.93 -27.11
C MET A 1 1.97 16.66 -26.28
N THR A 2 2.92 15.75 -26.44
CA THR A 2 2.86 14.39 -25.90
C THR A 2 3.23 14.48 -24.43
N MET A 3 2.26 14.34 -23.52
CA MET A 3 2.51 14.31 -22.08
C MET A 3 3.35 13.09 -21.72
N THR A 4 4.50 13.33 -21.14
CA THR A 4 5.34 12.31 -20.51
C THR A 4 4.57 11.78 -19.30
N PRO A 5 4.44 10.44 -19.13
CA PRO A 5 3.82 9.90 -17.92
C PRO A 5 4.61 10.38 -16.71
N LEU A 6 3.88 10.69 -15.63
CA LEU A 6 4.40 11.07 -14.31
C LEU A 6 5.59 10.18 -13.93
N SER A 7 6.79 10.68 -14.17
CA SER A 7 8.04 10.03 -13.81
C SER A 7 8.53 10.66 -12.52
N VAL A 8 8.11 10.12 -11.39
CA VAL A 8 8.82 10.33 -10.13
C VAL A 8 10.20 9.72 -10.34
N ARG A 9 11.24 10.54 -10.43
CA ARG A 9 12.62 10.10 -10.69
C ARG A 9 13.04 9.11 -9.62
N GLY A 10 13.10 7.83 -9.99
CA GLY A 10 13.55 6.74 -9.11
C GLY A 10 12.50 5.69 -8.75
N ILE A 11 11.20 5.91 -8.99
CA ILE A 11 10.13 4.96 -8.63
C ILE A 11 9.67 4.11 -9.83
N HIS A 12 10.55 3.86 -10.78
CA HIS A 12 10.24 3.14 -12.05
C HIS A 12 9.85 1.66 -11.90
N LYS A 13 9.77 1.08 -10.70
CA LYS A 13 9.42 -0.34 -10.48
C LYS A 13 8.19 -0.58 -9.60
N LEU A 14 7.59 0.46 -9.06
CA LEU A 14 6.46 0.33 -8.15
C LEU A 14 5.18 0.77 -8.86
N GLY A 15 4.16 -0.06 -8.82
CA GLY A 15 2.85 0.29 -9.36
C GLY A 15 2.29 1.51 -8.64
N THR A 16 2.08 2.60 -9.36
CA THR A 16 1.37 3.78 -8.85
C THR A 16 -0.12 3.48 -8.93
N PHE A 17 -0.79 3.47 -7.79
CA PHE A 17 -2.25 3.36 -7.72
C PHE A 17 -2.81 4.75 -7.47
N VAL A 18 -3.58 5.26 -8.43
CA VAL A 18 -4.37 6.48 -8.24
C VAL A 18 -5.74 6.04 -7.73
N VAL A 19 -6.13 6.53 -6.56
CA VAL A 19 -7.44 6.24 -5.96
C VAL A 19 -8.33 7.47 -6.15
N ASP A 20 -9.50 7.26 -6.75
CA ASP A 20 -10.57 8.25 -6.79
C ASP A 20 -11.17 8.37 -5.38
N THR A 21 -10.98 9.51 -4.73
CA THR A 21 -11.61 9.82 -3.45
C THR A 21 -12.93 10.54 -3.73
N ASP A 22 -13.99 9.78 -3.97
CA ASP A 22 -15.36 10.28 -3.84
C ASP A 22 -15.62 10.51 -2.34
N ILE A 23 -15.39 11.73 -1.90
CA ILE A 23 -15.45 12.14 -0.49
C ILE A 23 -16.92 12.16 -0.08
N SER A 24 -17.39 11.08 0.52
CA SER A 24 -18.55 11.17 1.43
C SER A 24 -18.18 12.05 2.64
N PRO A 25 -19.06 12.94 3.10
CA PRO A 25 -18.73 13.90 4.13
C PRO A 25 -18.23 13.21 5.39
N CYS A 26 -17.17 13.76 5.95
CA CYS A 26 -16.61 13.39 7.25
C CYS A 26 -17.72 13.46 8.31
N LEU A 27 -17.90 12.39 9.06
CA LEU A 27 -18.81 12.40 10.22
C LEU A 27 -18.27 13.38 11.28
N PRO A 28 -19.14 14.05 12.05
CA PRO A 28 -18.74 15.11 12.98
C PRO A 28 -17.86 14.65 14.15
N ASP A 29 -17.57 13.37 14.27
CA ASP A 29 -16.73 12.76 15.32
C ASP A 29 -15.30 12.42 14.85
N GLY A 30 -14.93 12.76 13.62
CA GLY A 30 -13.58 12.51 13.09
C GLY A 30 -13.30 11.05 12.69
N THR A 31 -14.31 10.17 12.72
CA THR A 31 -14.14 8.77 12.33
C THR A 31 -14.30 8.63 10.82
N MET A 32 -13.27 8.11 10.14
CA MET A 32 -13.35 7.74 8.73
C MET A 32 -14.29 6.54 8.58
N ALA A 33 -15.38 6.73 7.85
CA ALA A 33 -16.21 5.61 7.41
C ALA A 33 -15.41 4.75 6.43
N THR A 34 -14.90 3.62 6.91
CA THR A 34 -14.26 2.62 6.06
C THR A 34 -15.33 2.00 5.17
N ARG A 35 -15.51 2.52 3.96
CA ARG A 35 -16.19 1.75 2.91
C ARG A 35 -15.20 0.71 2.43
N ASP A 36 -15.50 -0.54 2.75
CA ASP A 36 -14.90 -1.72 2.14
C ASP A 36 -15.27 -1.73 0.63
N ARG A 37 -14.50 -0.97 -0.15
CA ARG A 37 -14.47 -1.10 -1.60
C ARG A 37 -13.24 -1.93 -1.92
N THR A 38 -13.45 -3.19 -2.13
CA THR A 38 -12.48 -4.11 -2.74
C THR A 38 -11.95 -3.44 -4.02
N LEU A 39 -10.83 -2.75 -3.90
CA LEU A 39 -10.08 -2.23 -5.03
C LEU A 39 -9.75 -3.42 -5.93
N GLY A 40 -10.08 -3.33 -7.20
CA GLY A 40 -9.81 -4.35 -8.18
C GLY A 40 -8.32 -4.70 -8.21
N ALA A 41 -7.93 -5.61 -7.32
CA ALA A 41 -6.71 -6.35 -7.49
C ALA A 41 -6.84 -7.10 -8.82
N THR A 42 -5.92 -6.86 -9.73
CA THR A 42 -5.78 -7.69 -10.92
C THR A 42 -5.80 -9.15 -10.47
N ASP A 43 -6.64 -9.95 -11.08
CA ASP A 43 -7.03 -11.33 -10.76
C ASP A 43 -5.86 -12.36 -10.65
N GLN A 44 -4.62 -11.92 -10.61
CA GLN A 44 -3.43 -12.77 -10.48
C GLN A 44 -3.05 -13.15 -9.03
N GLY A 45 -3.69 -12.54 -8.03
CA GLY A 45 -3.45 -12.84 -6.60
C GLY A 45 -4.43 -13.83 -5.97
N THR A 46 -5.52 -14.17 -6.65
CA THR A 46 -6.66 -14.92 -6.07
C THR A 46 -6.64 -16.43 -6.28
N ALA A 47 -5.63 -16.98 -6.96
CA ALA A 47 -5.50 -18.44 -7.05
C ALA A 47 -5.34 -19.05 -5.65
N VAL A 48 -6.18 -20.09 -5.36
CA VAL A 48 -6.17 -20.77 -4.06
C VAL A 48 -4.74 -21.15 -3.65
N GLY A 49 -4.31 -20.64 -2.49
CA GLY A 49 -2.98 -20.86 -1.93
C GLY A 49 -1.84 -20.11 -2.62
N SER A 50 -2.09 -19.09 -3.45
CA SER A 50 -1.02 -18.22 -3.95
C SER A 50 -0.24 -17.56 -2.78
N PRO A 51 1.04 -17.14 -2.96
CA PRO A 51 1.76 -16.43 -1.91
C PRO A 51 0.99 -15.23 -1.37
N GLY A 52 0.29 -14.46 -2.25
CA GLY A 52 -0.54 -13.34 -1.84
C GLY A 52 -1.72 -13.74 -0.96
N GLN A 53 -2.39 -14.87 -1.24
CA GLN A 53 -3.47 -15.38 -0.40
C GLN A 53 -2.94 -15.88 0.96
N LEU A 54 -1.80 -16.57 0.99
CA LEU A 54 -1.17 -16.98 2.24
C LEU A 54 -0.78 -15.76 3.09
N LEU A 55 -0.22 -14.73 2.45
CA LEU A 55 0.11 -13.46 3.11
C LEU A 55 -1.13 -12.79 3.69
N ALA A 56 -2.24 -12.76 2.94
CA ALA A 56 -3.51 -12.21 3.41
C ALA A 56 -4.02 -12.95 4.65
N SER A 57 -3.98 -14.29 4.66
CA SER A 57 -4.39 -15.11 5.82
C SER A 57 -3.50 -14.89 7.04
N ILE A 58 -2.18 -14.73 6.85
CA ILE A 58 -1.26 -14.43 7.96
C ILE A 58 -1.54 -13.02 8.50
N ARG A 59 -1.75 -12.05 7.62
CA ARG A 59 -2.01 -10.65 7.98
C ARG A 59 -3.33 -10.49 8.75
N SER A 60 -4.39 -11.21 8.36
CA SER A 60 -5.69 -11.20 9.07
C SER A 60 -5.66 -12.00 10.37
N GLY A 61 -4.68 -12.89 10.55
CA GLY A 61 -4.62 -13.80 11.69
C GLY A 61 -5.49 -15.05 11.54
N ASP A 62 -6.09 -15.29 10.36
CA ASP A 62 -6.97 -16.45 10.12
C ASP A 62 -6.20 -17.76 10.12
N ALA A 63 -4.93 -17.76 9.68
CA ALA A 63 -4.02 -18.90 9.73
C ALA A 63 -2.58 -18.39 9.90
N THR A 64 -1.98 -18.74 11.02
CA THR A 64 -0.66 -18.23 11.44
C THR A 64 0.41 -19.30 11.51
N THR A 65 0.08 -20.55 11.29
CA THR A 65 1.05 -21.65 11.22
C THR A 65 1.02 -22.32 9.85
N ARG A 66 2.14 -22.95 9.47
CA ARG A 66 2.21 -23.73 8.21
C ARG A 66 1.15 -24.83 8.14
N ALA A 67 0.77 -25.42 9.30
CA ALA A 67 -0.25 -26.44 9.37
C ALA A 67 -1.66 -25.87 9.13
N GLU A 68 -2.00 -24.74 9.73
CA GLU A 68 -3.27 -24.05 9.52
C GLU A 68 -3.42 -23.58 8.07
N LEU A 69 -2.37 -23.01 7.48
CA LEU A 69 -2.35 -22.63 6.07
C LEU A 69 -2.57 -23.84 5.14
N ALA A 70 -1.95 -24.99 5.43
CA ALA A 70 -2.18 -26.22 4.67
C ALA A 70 -3.62 -26.71 4.79
N ALA A 71 -4.19 -26.67 6.00
CA ALA A 71 -5.59 -27.04 6.23
C ALA A 71 -6.58 -26.10 5.52
N ALA A 72 -6.34 -24.78 5.59
CA ALA A 72 -7.21 -23.78 4.97
C ALA A 72 -7.19 -23.83 3.43
N THR A 73 -6.04 -24.17 2.83
CA THR A 73 -5.87 -24.16 1.37
C THR A 73 -6.01 -25.53 0.72
N GLY A 74 -5.92 -26.61 1.48
CA GLY A 74 -5.86 -27.99 0.98
C GLY A 74 -4.55 -28.34 0.27
N LEU A 75 -3.53 -27.49 0.32
CA LEU A 75 -2.24 -27.72 -0.34
C LEU A 75 -1.33 -28.63 0.48
N ALA A 76 -0.41 -29.32 -0.21
CA ALA A 76 0.62 -30.11 0.42
C ALA A 76 1.53 -29.23 1.31
N ARG A 77 2.00 -29.77 2.43
CA ARG A 77 2.89 -29.07 3.38
C ARG A 77 4.16 -28.54 2.72
N SER A 78 4.72 -29.29 1.76
CA SER A 78 5.90 -28.86 1.00
C SER A 78 5.63 -27.62 0.14
N THR A 79 4.45 -27.53 -0.47
CA THR A 79 4.03 -26.36 -1.26
C THR A 79 3.84 -25.15 -0.38
N ILE A 80 3.22 -25.30 0.80
CA ILE A 80 3.10 -24.22 1.78
C ILE A 80 4.49 -23.75 2.24
N ALA A 81 5.39 -24.69 2.61
CA ALA A 81 6.74 -24.33 3.04
C ALA A 81 7.46 -23.49 1.97
N GLN A 82 7.48 -23.95 0.71
CA GLN A 82 8.11 -23.24 -0.39
C GLN A 82 7.54 -21.83 -0.58
N ARG A 83 6.22 -21.66 -0.49
CA ARG A 83 5.58 -20.35 -0.67
C ARG A 83 5.85 -19.40 0.50
N ILE A 84 5.88 -19.93 1.74
CA ILE A 84 6.26 -19.15 2.91
C ILE A 84 7.73 -18.75 2.84
N ASP A 85 8.62 -19.62 2.39
CA ASP A 85 10.05 -19.30 2.23
C ASP A 85 10.25 -18.13 1.25
N VAL A 86 9.45 -18.03 0.18
CA VAL A 86 9.45 -16.86 -0.73
C VAL A 86 9.04 -15.59 0.02
N LEU A 87 7.95 -15.63 0.80
CA LEU A 87 7.47 -14.47 1.56
C LEU A 87 8.47 -14.05 2.66
N MET A 88 9.19 -15.00 3.24
CA MET A 88 10.25 -14.72 4.21
C MET A 88 11.50 -14.15 3.55
N ALA A 89 11.85 -14.61 2.35
CA ALA A 89 12.96 -14.05 1.58
C ALA A 89 12.72 -12.60 1.14
N ASP A 90 11.44 -12.22 0.96
CA ASP A 90 11.01 -10.83 0.68
C ASP A 90 10.77 -10.01 1.97
N ASP A 91 11.12 -10.56 3.15
CA ASP A 91 10.89 -9.99 4.48
C ASP A 91 9.42 -9.69 4.83
N LEU A 92 8.45 -10.18 4.05
CA LEU A 92 7.03 -9.92 4.27
C LEU A 92 6.44 -10.75 5.41
N VAL A 93 7.08 -11.88 5.77
CA VAL A 93 6.65 -12.78 6.84
C VAL A 93 7.84 -13.10 7.74
N LEU A 94 7.59 -13.10 9.05
CA LEU A 94 8.56 -13.45 10.09
C LEU A 94 8.01 -14.57 10.97
N GLU A 95 8.91 -15.31 11.64
CA GLU A 95 8.52 -16.17 12.78
C GLU A 95 8.48 -15.30 14.03
N VAL A 96 7.28 -15.15 14.61
CA VAL A 96 7.02 -14.26 15.74
C VAL A 96 6.86 -14.98 17.08
N GLY A 97 6.90 -16.31 17.08
CA GLY A 97 6.78 -17.12 18.30
C GLY A 97 6.54 -18.59 17.99
N GLU A 98 6.10 -19.33 19.01
CA GLU A 98 5.75 -20.74 18.93
C GLU A 98 4.30 -20.93 19.40
N ALA A 99 3.54 -21.76 18.67
CA ALA A 99 2.19 -22.13 19.07
C ALA A 99 2.21 -23.28 20.09
N PRO A 100 1.14 -23.44 20.91
CA PRO A 100 1.01 -24.56 21.83
C PRO A 100 1.19 -25.91 21.10
N SER A 101 2.03 -26.79 21.65
CA SER A 101 2.28 -28.11 21.11
C SER A 101 1.49 -29.14 21.90
N THR A 102 0.84 -30.05 21.18
CA THR A 102 0.18 -31.26 21.76
C THR A 102 1.11 -32.47 21.81
N GLY A 103 2.38 -32.31 21.43
CA GLY A 103 3.43 -33.29 21.40
C GLY A 103 4.43 -33.02 20.27
N GLY A 104 5.71 -33.16 20.54
CA GLY A 104 6.79 -32.84 19.61
C GLY A 104 7.27 -31.38 19.69
N ARG A 105 8.01 -30.94 18.66
CA ARG A 105 8.50 -29.55 18.59
C ARG A 105 7.32 -28.60 18.33
N PRO A 106 7.17 -27.52 19.13
CA PRO A 106 6.15 -26.51 18.90
C PRO A 106 6.22 -25.94 17.47
N PRO A 107 5.09 -25.72 16.79
CA PRO A 107 5.08 -25.10 15.48
C PRO A 107 5.39 -23.60 15.59
N ALA A 108 6.20 -23.09 14.66
CA ALA A 108 6.47 -21.66 14.56
C ALA A 108 5.21 -20.90 14.15
N VAL A 109 4.96 -19.78 14.82
CA VAL A 109 3.90 -18.82 14.47
C VAL A 109 4.48 -17.81 13.50
N LEU A 110 3.79 -17.64 12.38
CA LEU A 110 4.12 -16.68 11.33
C LEU A 110 3.37 -15.38 11.57
N GLY A 111 4.05 -14.27 11.40
CA GLY A 111 3.49 -12.92 11.49
C GLY A 111 3.80 -12.08 10.26
N PHE A 112 2.90 -11.17 9.92
CA PHE A 112 3.14 -10.18 8.86
C PHE A 112 4.14 -9.13 9.35
N ASN A 113 5.19 -8.89 8.57
CA ASN A 113 6.19 -7.88 8.88
C ASN A 113 5.76 -6.50 8.38
N HIS A 114 5.12 -5.71 9.25
CA HIS A 114 4.71 -4.34 8.94
C HIS A 114 5.90 -3.45 8.55
N GLY A 115 7.10 -3.73 9.08
CA GLY A 115 8.31 -2.96 8.85
C GLY A 115 9.10 -3.32 7.58
N ALA A 116 8.65 -4.31 6.79
CA ALA A 116 9.34 -4.80 5.58
C ALA A 116 9.47 -3.76 4.44
N GLY A 117 8.87 -2.61 4.62
CA GLY A 117 8.91 -1.50 3.68
C GLY A 117 7.95 -0.39 4.09
N VAL A 118 7.83 0.61 3.23
CA VAL A 118 6.93 1.74 3.43
C VAL A 118 6.06 1.98 2.20
N VAL A 119 4.93 2.64 2.42
CA VAL A 119 4.03 3.12 1.37
C VAL A 119 3.98 4.65 1.45
N LEU A 120 4.13 5.30 0.29
CA LEU A 120 3.96 6.74 0.15
C LEU A 120 2.50 7.03 -0.18
N VAL A 121 1.89 7.97 0.55
CA VAL A 121 0.48 8.32 0.35
C VAL A 121 0.35 9.83 0.21
N ALA A 122 -0.34 10.28 -0.84
CA ALA A 122 -0.70 11.67 -1.04
C ALA A 122 -2.21 11.81 -1.24
N ASP A 123 -2.84 12.72 -0.49
CA ASP A 123 -4.22 13.16 -0.67
C ASP A 123 -4.17 14.63 -1.11
N LEU A 124 -4.38 14.85 -2.41
CA LEU A 124 -4.24 16.15 -3.04
C LEU A 124 -5.63 16.80 -3.15
N GLY A 125 -5.92 17.71 -2.25
CA GLY A 125 -7.22 18.36 -2.16
C GLY A 125 -7.34 19.66 -2.97
N ALA A 126 -8.56 20.18 -3.05
CA ALA A 126 -8.86 21.43 -3.77
C ALA A 126 -8.19 22.65 -3.13
N THR A 127 -7.99 22.66 -1.82
CA THR A 127 -7.46 23.80 -1.04
C THR A 127 -6.24 23.46 -0.19
N HIS A 128 -6.06 22.20 0.16
CA HIS A 128 -4.95 21.71 0.96
C HIS A 128 -4.62 20.28 0.54
N SER A 129 -3.39 19.90 0.76
CA SER A 129 -2.90 18.54 0.48
C SER A 129 -2.26 17.97 1.72
N ARG A 130 -2.35 16.65 1.85
CA ARG A 130 -1.74 15.87 2.92
C ARG A 130 -0.92 14.74 2.31
N ILE A 131 0.26 14.52 2.84
CA ILE A 131 1.10 13.40 2.46
C ILE A 131 1.54 12.64 3.70
N ALA A 132 1.79 11.35 3.54
CA ALA A 132 2.29 10.51 4.62
C ALA A 132 3.20 9.40 4.08
N VAL A 133 4.12 8.97 4.93
CA VAL A 133 4.83 7.70 4.80
C VAL A 133 4.25 6.75 5.82
N SER A 134 3.72 5.61 5.39
CA SER A 134 3.17 4.59 6.28
C SER A 134 3.99 3.30 6.23
N ASP A 135 3.89 2.48 7.29
CA ASP A 135 4.32 1.09 7.23
C ASP A 135 3.35 0.25 6.38
N LEU A 136 3.67 -1.03 6.16
CA LEU A 136 2.79 -1.94 5.41
C LEU A 136 1.51 -2.32 6.19
N GLY A 137 1.42 -1.97 7.47
CA GLY A 137 0.23 -2.12 8.30
C GLY A 137 -0.75 -0.95 8.16
N GLY A 138 -0.33 0.15 7.51
CA GLY A 138 -1.12 1.37 7.37
C GLY A 138 -0.95 2.37 8.52
N ASN A 139 0.03 2.16 9.41
CA ASN A 139 0.35 3.12 10.45
C ASN A 139 1.18 4.26 9.87
N ALA A 140 0.77 5.50 10.04
CA ALA A 140 1.54 6.67 9.62
C ALA A 140 2.84 6.76 10.45
N LEU A 141 3.98 6.78 9.75
CA LEU A 141 5.31 6.94 10.33
C LEU A 141 5.75 8.42 10.30
N ALA A 142 5.37 9.14 9.25
CA ALA A 142 5.52 10.58 9.12
C ALA A 142 4.34 11.12 8.32
N GLU A 143 3.93 12.35 8.63
CA GLU A 143 2.80 13.01 7.96
C GLU A 143 3.11 14.51 7.86
N GLU A 144 2.74 15.11 6.71
CA GLU A 144 2.82 16.54 6.47
C GLU A 144 1.54 17.03 5.80
N ARG A 145 1.14 18.25 6.15
CA ARG A 145 0.00 18.95 5.56
C ARG A 145 0.42 20.33 5.10
N ARG A 146 -0.03 20.70 3.92
CA ARG A 146 0.24 22.02 3.35
C ARG A 146 -1.00 22.61 2.69
N ASP A 147 -1.16 23.91 2.82
CA ASP A 147 -2.17 24.67 2.11
C ASP A 147 -1.70 24.94 0.68
N ILE A 148 -1.61 23.88 -0.10
CA ILE A 148 -1.38 23.90 -1.53
C ILE A 148 -2.60 23.33 -2.23
N ALA A 149 -3.19 24.15 -3.10
CA ALA A 149 -4.34 23.74 -3.88
C ALA A 149 -3.89 22.98 -5.12
N ILE A 150 -4.60 21.92 -5.49
CA ILE A 150 -4.32 21.14 -6.70
C ILE A 150 -4.41 22.01 -7.97
N GLY A 151 -5.18 23.09 -7.92
CA GLY A 151 -5.28 24.10 -9.00
C GLY A 151 -4.02 24.92 -9.26
N ALA A 152 -2.98 24.81 -8.42
CA ALA A 152 -1.66 25.39 -8.69
C ALA A 152 -0.96 24.74 -9.90
N GLY A 153 -1.45 23.57 -10.33
CA GLY A 153 -0.93 22.81 -11.45
C GLY A 153 -0.03 21.64 -11.03
N PRO A 154 0.18 20.69 -11.94
CA PRO A 154 0.89 19.45 -11.61
C PRO A 154 2.36 19.69 -11.25
N GLU A 155 3.05 20.61 -11.90
CA GLU A 155 4.49 20.84 -11.68
C GLU A 155 4.77 21.29 -10.24
N ASP A 156 4.05 22.31 -9.76
CA ASP A 156 4.25 22.85 -8.42
C ASP A 156 3.84 21.85 -7.33
N VAL A 157 2.67 21.20 -7.52
CA VAL A 157 2.13 20.26 -6.54
C VAL A 157 3.01 18.99 -6.45
N LEU A 158 3.40 18.42 -7.57
CA LEU A 158 4.20 17.19 -7.59
C LEU A 158 5.63 17.43 -7.15
N SER A 159 6.23 18.58 -7.50
CA SER A 159 7.56 18.94 -7.00
C SER A 159 7.57 19.06 -5.48
N TRP A 160 6.54 19.64 -4.89
CA TRP A 160 6.39 19.66 -3.43
C TRP A 160 6.23 18.24 -2.85
N VAL A 161 5.36 17.41 -3.42
CA VAL A 161 5.14 16.02 -2.97
C VAL A 161 6.44 15.21 -2.99
N GLU A 162 7.21 15.32 -4.08
CA GLU A 162 8.50 14.62 -4.20
C GLU A 162 9.51 15.07 -3.15
N GLN A 163 9.66 16.38 -2.95
CA GLN A 163 10.61 16.92 -1.96
C GLN A 163 10.27 16.48 -0.54
N GLU A 164 8.98 16.52 -0.19
CA GLU A 164 8.56 16.13 1.16
C GLU A 164 8.67 14.61 1.38
N PHE A 165 8.34 13.79 0.39
CA PHE A 165 8.57 12.35 0.50
C PHE A 165 10.04 12.02 0.70
N ASP A 166 10.95 12.65 -0.04
CA ASP A 166 12.39 12.47 0.13
C ASP A 166 12.83 12.89 1.54
N ALA A 167 12.36 14.04 2.04
CA ALA A 167 12.67 14.52 3.38
C ALA A 167 12.14 13.56 4.47
N MET A 168 10.91 13.06 4.31
CA MET A 168 10.32 12.07 5.23
C MET A 168 11.10 10.76 5.23
N LEU A 169 11.44 10.22 4.06
CA LEU A 169 12.22 8.98 3.95
C LEU A 169 13.57 9.14 4.66
N VAL A 170 14.28 10.23 4.40
CA VAL A 170 15.56 10.53 5.10
C VAL A 170 15.37 10.61 6.60
N SER A 171 14.35 11.31 7.09
CA SER A 171 14.07 11.44 8.52
C SER A 171 13.77 10.11 9.21
N LEU A 172 13.17 9.17 8.48
CA LEU A 172 12.85 7.82 8.94
C LEU A 172 14.01 6.82 8.76
N GLY A 173 15.15 7.26 8.23
CA GLY A 173 16.29 6.39 7.90
C GLY A 173 15.95 5.38 6.78
N ARG A 174 15.01 5.75 5.90
CA ARG A 174 14.56 4.94 4.76
C ARG A 174 15.07 5.53 3.46
N THR A 175 15.02 4.72 2.42
CA THR A 175 15.41 5.09 1.05
C THR A 175 14.30 4.74 0.07
N ALA A 176 14.41 5.17 -1.18
CA ALA A 176 13.49 4.78 -2.24
C ALA A 176 13.42 3.24 -2.47
N ALA A 177 14.47 2.49 -2.09
CA ALA A 177 14.45 1.03 -2.17
C ALA A 177 13.53 0.36 -1.15
N ASP A 178 13.19 1.06 -0.06
CA ASP A 178 12.26 0.58 0.96
C ASP A 178 10.79 0.81 0.57
N VAL A 179 10.52 1.63 -0.46
CA VAL A 179 9.17 1.97 -0.90
C VAL A 179 8.56 0.79 -1.66
N ARG A 180 7.45 0.28 -1.17
CA ARG A 180 6.71 -0.85 -1.75
C ARG A 180 5.56 -0.41 -2.66
N GLY A 181 5.12 0.82 -2.56
CA GLY A 181 4.07 1.39 -3.39
C GLY A 181 3.82 2.85 -3.09
N THR A 182 3.08 3.51 -3.99
CA THR A 182 2.64 4.91 -3.83
C THR A 182 1.16 4.98 -4.18
N GLY A 183 0.38 5.63 -3.31
CA GLY A 183 -1.02 5.93 -3.54
C GLY A 183 -1.23 7.45 -3.60
N ILE A 184 -1.94 7.93 -4.62
CA ILE A 184 -2.26 9.35 -4.77
C ILE A 184 -3.77 9.51 -4.95
N GLY A 185 -4.42 10.21 -4.03
CA GLY A 185 -5.80 10.64 -4.14
C GLY A 185 -5.89 12.01 -4.79
N VAL A 186 -6.82 12.20 -5.72
CA VAL A 186 -7.07 13.47 -6.40
C VAL A 186 -8.57 13.78 -6.44
N PRO A 187 -9.00 15.07 -6.39
CA PRO A 187 -10.41 15.45 -6.38
C PRO A 187 -10.98 15.52 -7.82
N GLY A 188 -10.90 14.44 -8.57
CA GLY A 188 -11.39 14.39 -9.95
C GLY A 188 -11.46 12.97 -10.51
N PRO A 189 -12.18 12.77 -11.61
CA PRO A 189 -12.30 11.47 -12.25
C PRO A 189 -10.95 10.93 -12.69
N VAL A 190 -10.71 9.62 -12.46
CA VAL A 190 -9.48 8.92 -12.82
C VAL A 190 -9.78 7.70 -13.68
N GLU A 191 -9.05 7.58 -14.78
CA GLU A 191 -9.01 6.36 -15.57
C GLU A 191 -7.94 5.42 -14.99
N PHE A 192 -8.36 4.44 -14.19
CA PHE A 192 -7.45 3.54 -13.49
C PHE A 192 -6.50 2.78 -14.41
N ALA A 193 -6.99 2.30 -15.56
CA ALA A 193 -6.17 1.52 -16.49
C ALA A 193 -5.02 2.35 -17.10
N ALA A 194 -5.23 3.64 -17.29
CA ALA A 194 -4.25 4.57 -17.83
C ALA A 194 -3.46 5.31 -16.75
N GLY A 195 -3.91 5.27 -15.49
CA GLY A 195 -3.30 5.98 -14.37
C GLY A 195 -3.29 7.51 -14.55
N ARG A 196 -4.36 8.05 -15.16
CA ARG A 196 -4.46 9.49 -15.46
C ARG A 196 -5.81 10.06 -15.06
N THR A 197 -5.84 11.36 -14.81
CA THR A 197 -7.07 12.12 -14.63
C THR A 197 -7.80 12.32 -15.97
N VAL A 198 -9.12 12.47 -15.92
CA VAL A 198 -9.97 12.65 -17.12
C VAL A 198 -10.81 13.90 -16.97
N HIS A 199 -10.45 14.95 -17.70
CA HIS A 199 -11.17 16.23 -17.74
C HIS A 199 -11.56 16.77 -16.34
N PRO A 200 -10.61 16.87 -15.39
CA PRO A 200 -10.93 17.26 -14.04
C PRO A 200 -11.24 18.76 -13.96
N PRO A 201 -12.45 19.18 -13.54
CA PRO A 201 -12.88 20.57 -13.65
C PRO A 201 -12.12 21.56 -12.77
N ILE A 202 -11.52 21.08 -11.68
CA ILE A 202 -10.79 21.91 -10.71
C ILE A 202 -9.28 21.68 -10.72
N MET A 203 -8.78 20.94 -11.70
CA MET A 203 -7.38 20.54 -11.81
C MET A 203 -6.80 20.93 -13.19
N PRO A 204 -6.60 22.22 -13.47
CA PRO A 204 -6.09 22.66 -14.78
C PRO A 204 -4.68 22.10 -15.01
N GLY A 205 -4.45 21.54 -16.20
CA GLY A 205 -3.15 20.99 -16.60
C GLY A 205 -2.83 19.58 -16.11
N TRP A 206 -3.81 18.89 -15.51
CA TRP A 206 -3.63 17.51 -15.03
C TRP A 206 -4.09 16.44 -16.02
N ASP A 207 -4.63 16.79 -17.18
CA ASP A 207 -5.13 15.92 -18.26
C ASP A 207 -4.15 15.74 -19.44
#